data_7e58082cc2b2b27638358d4212d8f3fc
#
_entry.id   7e58082cc2b2b27638358d4212d8f3fc
#
_cell.length_a   1.000
_cell.length_b   1.000
_cell.length_c   1.000
_cell.angle_alpha   90.00
_cell.angle_beta   90.00
_cell.angle_gamma   90.00
#
_symmetry.space_group_name_H-M   'P 1'
#
loop_
_entity.id
_entity.type
_entity.pdbx_description
1 polymer ?
#
loop_
_entity_poly.entity_id
_entity_poly.type
_entity_poly.pdbx_seq_one_letter_code
_entity_poly.pdbx_strand_id
1 'polypeptide(L)'
;MGSEEKVKMTRLRQTIARRLKESQNTAAMLTTYNEADMTAILRIRSEFKDQFLSKHGVKLGFMSFFVKACCKALEEVPEVNAQIDGDYITCLLYTSDAADE
;
A
#
# COMPACT_ATOMS: atom_id res chain seq x y z
N MET A 1 -29.29 30.32 17.60
CA MET A 1 -29.18 29.47 16.40
C MET A 1 -28.32 30.13 15.37
N GLY A 2 -27.44 29.38 14.77
CA GLY A 2 -26.55 29.88 13.76
C GLY A 2 -27.27 30.15 12.44
N SER A 3 -26.70 31.05 11.65
CA SER A 3 -27.12 31.26 10.28
C SER A 3 -26.30 30.36 9.35
N GLU A 4 -26.85 30.09 8.20
CA GLU A 4 -26.19 29.29 7.17
C GLU A 4 -25.69 30.18 6.05
N GLU A 5 -24.54 29.83 5.49
CA GLU A 5 -24.00 30.47 4.30
C GLU A 5 -23.87 29.43 3.22
N LYS A 6 -24.47 29.70 2.06
CA LYS A 6 -24.40 28.80 0.90
C LYS A 6 -23.31 29.28 -0.04
N VAL A 7 -22.25 28.49 -0.15
CA VAL A 7 -21.11 28.82 -0.99
C VAL A 7 -21.01 27.80 -2.14
N LYS A 8 -20.89 28.31 -3.36
CA LYS A 8 -20.76 27.46 -4.53
C LYS A 8 -19.36 26.81 -4.59
N MET A 9 -19.32 25.52 -4.79
CA MET A 9 -18.08 24.79 -4.96
C MET A 9 -17.41 25.13 -6.29
N THR A 10 -16.08 25.21 -6.29
CA THR A 10 -15.30 25.36 -7.52
C THR A 10 -15.42 24.08 -8.37
N ARG A 11 -15.14 24.20 -9.66
CA ARG A 11 -15.11 23.04 -10.56
C ARG A 11 -14.11 21.99 -10.12
N LEU A 12 -12.94 22.44 -9.65
CA LEU A 12 -11.90 21.53 -9.16
C LEU A 12 -12.40 20.71 -7.98
N ARG A 13 -13.02 21.35 -7.00
CA ARG A 13 -13.57 20.64 -5.82
C ARG A 13 -14.68 19.68 -6.20
N GLN A 14 -15.57 20.08 -7.11
CA GLN A 14 -16.63 19.20 -7.61
C GLN A 14 -16.04 17.95 -8.28
N THR A 15 -15.00 18.13 -9.10
CA THR A 15 -14.33 17.02 -9.77
C THR A 15 -13.64 16.08 -8.78
N ILE A 16 -12.94 16.63 -7.79
CA ILE A 16 -12.29 15.84 -6.74
C ILE A 16 -13.33 15.04 -5.97
N ALA A 17 -14.40 15.67 -5.52
CA ALA A 17 -15.47 15.01 -4.77
C ALA A 17 -16.10 13.87 -5.59
N ARG A 18 -16.41 14.10 -6.86
CA ARG A 18 -16.99 13.08 -7.72
C ARG A 18 -16.05 11.89 -7.90
N ARG A 19 -14.78 12.13 -8.21
CA ARG A 19 -13.80 11.06 -8.41
C ARG A 19 -13.55 10.24 -7.15
N LEU A 20 -13.46 10.90 -6.00
CA LEU A 20 -13.30 10.21 -4.72
C LEU A 20 -14.52 9.35 -4.40
N LYS A 21 -15.72 9.87 -4.65
CA LYS A 21 -16.97 9.14 -4.42
C LYS A 21 -17.11 7.95 -5.35
N GLU A 22 -16.77 8.12 -6.63
CA GLU A 22 -16.78 7.03 -7.61
C GLU A 22 -15.80 5.90 -7.19
N SER A 23 -14.62 6.27 -6.72
CA SER A 23 -13.64 5.30 -6.23
C SER A 23 -14.17 4.51 -5.05
N GLN A 24 -14.77 5.19 -4.06
CA GLN A 24 -15.37 4.52 -2.90
C GLN A 24 -16.55 3.64 -3.27
N ASN A 25 -17.35 4.03 -4.26
CA ASN A 25 -18.51 3.24 -4.71
C ASN A 25 -18.08 2.00 -5.51
N THR A 26 -16.94 2.07 -6.19
CA THR A 26 -16.41 0.96 -6.97
C THR A 26 -15.79 -0.12 -6.09
N ALA A 27 -15.17 0.28 -4.98
CA ALA A 27 -14.46 -0.62 -4.09
C ALA A 27 -15.07 -0.59 -2.69
N ALA A 28 -15.12 -1.75 -2.04
CA ALA A 28 -15.45 -1.86 -0.63
C ALA A 28 -14.17 -1.64 0.18
N MET A 29 -13.84 -0.40 0.42
CA MET A 29 -12.60 -0.05 1.10
C MET A 29 -12.68 -0.35 2.59
N LEU A 30 -11.73 -1.12 3.09
CA LEU A 30 -11.59 -1.43 4.50
C LEU A 30 -10.21 -1.02 4.97
N THR A 31 -10.15 -0.31 6.09
CA THR A 31 -8.89 0.03 6.73
C THR A 31 -8.71 -0.80 8.00
N THR A 32 -7.56 -1.41 8.13
CA THR A 32 -7.20 -2.16 9.33
C THR A 32 -5.92 -1.61 9.94
N TYR A 33 -5.78 -1.80 11.24
CA TYR A 33 -4.60 -1.36 11.98
C TYR A 33 -4.02 -2.55 12.71
N ASN A 34 -2.70 -2.60 12.76
CA ASN A 34 -1.99 -3.63 13.51
C ASN A 34 -0.69 -3.06 14.05
N GLU A 35 -0.15 -3.71 15.07
CA GLU A 35 1.13 -3.35 15.65
C GLU A 35 2.11 -4.50 15.43
N ALA A 36 3.33 -4.16 15.05
CA ALA A 36 4.39 -5.13 14.84
C ALA A 36 5.62 -4.78 15.66
N ASP A 37 6.22 -5.78 16.28
CA ASP A 37 7.50 -5.61 16.99
C ASP A 37 8.62 -5.52 15.95
N MET A 38 9.25 -4.34 15.89
CA MET A 38 10.30 -4.04 14.92
C MET A 38 11.71 -4.34 15.44
N THR A 39 11.85 -4.91 16.62
CA THR A 39 13.15 -5.13 17.27
C THR A 39 14.10 -5.94 16.39
N ALA A 40 13.64 -7.06 15.84
CA ALA A 40 14.46 -7.92 14.98
C ALA A 40 14.87 -7.22 13.69
N ILE A 41 13.96 -6.45 13.09
CA ILE A 41 14.21 -5.70 11.85
C ILE A 41 15.23 -4.59 12.10
N LEU A 42 15.10 -3.88 13.21
CA LEU A 42 16.06 -2.85 13.61
C LEU A 42 17.45 -3.43 13.80
N ARG A 43 17.55 -4.61 14.40
CA ARG A 43 18.81 -5.32 14.60
C ARG A 43 19.44 -5.70 13.27
N ILE A 44 18.69 -6.31 12.38
CA ILE A 44 19.15 -6.70 11.04
C ILE A 44 19.65 -5.48 10.28
N ARG A 45 18.86 -4.41 10.28
CA ARG A 45 19.26 -3.16 9.62
C ARG A 45 20.54 -2.58 10.18
N SER A 46 20.67 -2.54 11.49
CA SER A 46 21.88 -2.03 12.17
C SER A 46 23.11 -2.87 11.83
N GLU A 47 22.94 -4.19 11.75
CA GLU A 47 24.02 -5.13 11.49
C GLU A 47 24.52 -5.04 10.03
N PHE A 48 23.60 -4.88 9.06
CA PHE A 48 23.93 -4.95 7.64
C PHE A 48 23.96 -3.61 6.90
N LYS A 49 23.63 -2.50 7.56
CA LYS A 49 23.51 -1.20 6.90
C LYS A 49 24.79 -0.73 6.19
N ASP A 50 25.96 -0.93 6.80
CA ASP A 50 27.23 -0.49 6.25
C ASP A 50 27.64 -1.36 5.06
N GLN A 51 27.47 -2.65 5.18
CA GLN A 51 27.73 -3.62 4.10
C GLN A 51 26.80 -3.37 2.91
N PHE A 52 25.53 -3.11 3.18
CA PHE A 52 24.53 -2.82 2.13
C PHE A 52 24.89 -1.52 1.40
N LEU A 53 25.24 -0.46 2.13
CA LEU A 53 25.65 0.81 1.51
C LEU A 53 26.89 0.63 0.65
N SER A 54 27.87 -0.11 1.14
CA SER A 54 29.10 -0.39 0.40
C SER A 54 28.84 -1.16 -0.89
N LYS A 55 27.95 -2.16 -0.83
CA LYS A 55 27.65 -3.03 -1.98
C LYS A 55 26.72 -2.38 -3.01
N HIS A 56 25.73 -1.62 -2.56
CA HIS A 56 24.68 -1.10 -3.43
C HIS A 56 24.68 0.41 -3.63
N GLY A 57 25.48 1.15 -2.87
CA GLY A 57 25.58 2.60 -2.97
C GLY A 57 24.38 3.38 -2.45
N VAL A 58 23.42 2.71 -1.81
CA VAL A 58 22.24 3.32 -1.23
C VAL A 58 22.03 2.82 0.20
N LYS A 59 21.39 3.64 1.03
CA LYS A 59 21.12 3.27 2.41
C LYS A 59 20.04 2.21 2.51
N LEU A 60 20.21 1.27 3.44
CA LEU A 60 19.19 0.27 3.77
C LEU A 60 18.11 0.92 4.63
N GLY A 61 16.93 1.11 4.07
CA GLY A 61 15.77 1.70 4.76
C GLY A 61 14.75 0.65 5.17
N PHE A 62 13.77 1.07 5.98
CA PHE A 62 12.69 0.19 6.43
C PHE A 62 11.75 -0.23 5.31
N MET A 63 11.54 0.62 4.32
CA MET A 63 10.56 0.37 3.26
C MET A 63 10.88 -0.91 2.49
N SER A 64 12.16 -1.23 2.29
CA SER A 64 12.57 -2.48 1.63
C SER A 64 12.05 -3.71 2.35
N PHE A 65 12.08 -3.71 3.69
CA PHE A 65 11.55 -4.81 4.49
C PHE A 65 10.04 -4.96 4.33
N PHE A 66 9.31 -3.85 4.31
CA PHE A 66 7.85 -3.87 4.12
C PHE A 66 7.47 -4.34 2.73
N VAL A 67 8.17 -3.89 1.69
CA VAL A 67 7.94 -4.34 0.31
C VAL A 67 8.16 -5.85 0.19
N LYS A 68 9.26 -6.34 0.74
CA LYS A 68 9.57 -7.78 0.74
C LYS A 68 8.49 -8.59 1.48
N ALA A 69 8.08 -8.12 2.65
CA ALA A 69 7.05 -8.77 3.44
C ALA A 69 5.70 -8.80 2.72
N CYS A 70 5.32 -7.69 2.09
CA CYS A 70 4.07 -7.61 1.32
C CYS A 70 4.08 -8.55 0.11
N CYS A 71 5.20 -8.60 -0.63
CA CYS A 71 5.34 -9.51 -1.76
C CYS A 71 5.22 -10.97 -1.33
N LYS A 72 5.84 -11.31 -0.22
CA LYS A 72 5.76 -12.66 0.35
C LYS A 72 4.33 -13.01 0.77
N ALA A 73 3.65 -12.08 1.43
CA ALA A 73 2.27 -12.27 1.85
C ALA A 73 1.33 -12.44 0.64
N LEU A 74 1.53 -11.67 -0.42
CA LEU A 74 0.74 -11.79 -1.65
C LEU A 74 0.94 -13.14 -2.36
N GLU A 75 2.12 -13.72 -2.26
CA GLU A 75 2.37 -15.09 -2.76
C GLU A 75 1.68 -16.14 -1.89
N GLU A 76 1.73 -15.97 -0.56
CA GLU A 76 1.16 -16.94 0.37
C GLU A 76 -0.37 -16.90 0.43
N VAL A 77 -0.97 -15.75 0.13
CA VAL A 77 -2.42 -15.54 0.14
C VAL A 77 -2.87 -15.01 -1.22
N PRO A 78 -2.99 -15.87 -2.24
CA PRO A 78 -3.29 -15.44 -3.61
C PRO A 78 -4.59 -14.65 -3.76
N GLU A 79 -5.59 -14.90 -2.92
CA GLU A 79 -6.88 -14.22 -2.96
C GLU A 79 -6.76 -12.73 -2.69
N VAL A 80 -5.72 -12.30 -1.97
CA VAL A 80 -5.46 -10.88 -1.70
C VAL A 80 -4.90 -10.20 -2.95
N ASN A 81 -4.16 -10.93 -3.78
CA ASN A 81 -3.61 -10.43 -5.03
C ASN A 81 -4.53 -10.79 -6.20
N ALA A 82 -5.75 -10.27 -6.15
CA ALA A 82 -6.82 -10.67 -7.05
C ALA A 82 -7.73 -9.50 -7.40
N GLN A 83 -8.47 -9.66 -8.48
CA GLN A 83 -9.49 -8.72 -8.92
C GLN A 83 -10.83 -9.43 -9.00
N ILE A 84 -11.90 -8.71 -8.67
CA ILE A 84 -13.26 -9.21 -8.84
C ILE A 84 -13.70 -8.91 -10.28
N ASP A 85 -14.11 -9.96 -10.99
CA ASP A 85 -14.60 -9.87 -12.36
C ASP A 85 -15.95 -10.60 -12.44
N GLY A 86 -17.05 -9.82 -12.33
CA GLY A 86 -18.40 -10.37 -12.24
C GLY A 86 -18.54 -11.27 -11.01
N ASP A 87 -18.85 -12.53 -11.25
CA ASP A 87 -18.96 -13.54 -10.19
C ASP A 87 -17.65 -14.29 -9.91
N TYR A 88 -16.57 -13.89 -10.55
CA TYR A 88 -15.28 -14.56 -10.47
C TYR A 88 -14.23 -13.69 -9.78
N ILE A 89 -13.25 -14.36 -9.20
CA ILE A 89 -12.04 -13.73 -8.69
C ILE A 89 -10.88 -14.13 -9.60
N THR A 90 -10.20 -13.14 -10.17
CA THR A 90 -9.01 -13.36 -10.99
C THR A 90 -7.78 -13.13 -10.14
N CYS A 91 -7.08 -14.19 -9.80
CA CYS A 91 -5.85 -14.11 -9.02
C CYS A 91 -4.65 -13.86 -9.93
N LEU A 92 -3.78 -12.95 -9.52
CA LEU A 92 -2.52 -12.71 -10.20
C LEU A 92 -1.48 -13.69 -9.65
N LEU A 93 -1.00 -14.61 -10.50
CA LEU A 93 -0.12 -15.70 -10.06
C LEU A 93 1.37 -15.34 -10.07
N TYR A 94 1.71 -14.14 -10.51
CA TYR A 94 3.08 -13.67 -10.50
C TYR A 94 3.17 -12.32 -9.80
N THR A 95 4.26 -12.15 -9.04
CA THR A 95 4.58 -10.87 -8.42
C THR A 95 5.51 -10.09 -9.33
N SER A 96 5.76 -8.81 -8.98
CA SER A 96 6.69 -7.98 -9.73
C SER A 96 8.11 -8.54 -9.61
N ASP A 97 8.77 -8.79 -10.74
CA ASP A 97 10.16 -9.23 -10.77
C ASP A 97 11.10 -8.21 -10.09
N ALA A 98 10.74 -6.94 -10.13
CA ALA A 98 11.50 -5.88 -9.47
C ALA A 98 11.53 -6.04 -7.94
N ALA A 99 10.55 -6.70 -7.35
CA ALA A 99 10.53 -6.97 -5.91
C ALA A 99 11.44 -8.13 -5.50
N ASP A 100 11.74 -9.05 -6.42
CA ASP A 100 12.58 -10.21 -6.17
C ASP A 100 14.08 -9.92 -6.40
N GLU A 101 14.36 -8.85 -7.11
CA GLU A 101 15.71 -8.37 -7.35
C GLU A 101 16.19 -7.43 -6.24
#